data_d2150f780a2afbbdc64e9c05a3746530
#
_entry.id   d2150f780a2afbbdc64e9c05a3746530
#
_cell.length_a   1.000
_cell.length_b   1.000
_cell.length_c   1.000
_cell.angle_alpha   90.00
_cell.angle_beta   90.00
_cell.angle_gamma   90.00
#
_symmetry.space_group_name_H-M   'P 1'
#
loop_
_entity.id
_entity.type
_entity.pdbx_description
1 polymer ?
#
loop_
_entity_poly.entity_id
_entity_poly.type
_entity_poly.pdbx_seq_one_letter_code
_entity_poly.pdbx_strand_id
1 'polypeptide(L)'
;MRASVRHHTEIAVPADAAWAVVTRADVLQHWFPGLTSVTWDGEVRTVTTGTGLSLGERVITDDALARRFQYRIEGGFFREHLATVDVFELGSDRCLVSYASDADPATMAIVLGGAMQAALASLQQQLEAGEGPVLDAIAVPAVLVAATTEEAAS
;
A
#
# COMPACT_ATOMS: atom_id res chain seq x y z
N MET A 1 -21.49 -12.23 -6.70
CA MET A 1 -21.27 -11.05 -7.57
C MET A 1 -20.27 -10.14 -6.89
N ARG A 2 -19.21 -9.75 -7.58
CA ARG A 2 -18.22 -8.83 -7.05
C ARG A 2 -18.65 -7.37 -7.26
N ALA A 3 -18.11 -6.47 -6.47
CA ALA A 3 -18.21 -5.04 -6.65
C ALA A 3 -16.82 -4.43 -6.78
N SER A 4 -16.75 -3.26 -7.37
CA SER A 4 -15.53 -2.46 -7.49
C SER A 4 -15.68 -1.18 -6.71
N VAL A 5 -14.61 -0.78 -6.01
CA VAL A 5 -14.47 0.54 -5.42
C VAL A 5 -13.17 1.16 -5.95
N ARG A 6 -13.21 2.48 -6.15
CA ARG A 6 -12.03 3.21 -6.60
C ARG A 6 -11.99 4.59 -5.96
N HIS A 7 -10.82 4.92 -5.46
CA HIS A 7 -10.48 6.27 -5.02
C HIS A 7 -9.23 6.74 -5.76
N HIS A 8 -9.06 8.04 -5.87
CA HIS A 8 -7.88 8.65 -6.44
C HIS A 8 -7.60 9.98 -5.78
N THR A 9 -6.35 10.40 -5.81
CA THR A 9 -5.93 11.71 -5.34
C THR A 9 -4.79 12.24 -6.20
N GLU A 10 -4.79 13.55 -6.45
CA GLU A 10 -3.62 14.23 -7.00
C GLU A 10 -2.65 14.55 -5.88
N ILE A 11 -1.37 14.34 -6.12
CA ILE A 11 -0.30 14.62 -5.17
C ILE A 11 0.72 15.53 -5.86
N ALA A 12 1.09 16.63 -5.19
CA ALA A 12 2.07 17.60 -5.70
C ALA A 12 3.52 17.10 -5.48
N VAL A 13 3.82 15.93 -6.03
CA VAL A 13 5.16 15.34 -6.12
C VAL A 13 5.32 14.64 -7.47
N PRO A 14 6.56 14.41 -7.95
CA PRO A 14 6.78 13.60 -9.15
C PRO A 14 6.19 12.19 -9.00
N ALA A 15 5.72 11.62 -10.10
CA ALA A 15 5.15 10.27 -10.13
C ALA A 15 6.11 9.22 -9.54
N ASP A 16 7.40 9.32 -9.82
CA ASP A 16 8.40 8.38 -9.30
C ASP A 16 8.55 8.45 -7.78
N ALA A 17 8.33 9.60 -7.17
CA ALA A 17 8.34 9.74 -5.71
C ALA A 17 7.15 9.00 -5.06
N ALA A 18 5.96 9.12 -5.62
CA ALA A 18 4.80 8.36 -5.15
C ALA A 18 4.95 6.85 -5.43
N TRP A 19 5.44 6.49 -6.61
CA TRP A 19 5.68 5.09 -6.99
C TRP A 19 6.65 4.40 -6.03
N ALA A 20 7.74 5.06 -5.66
CA ALA A 20 8.74 4.53 -4.73
C ALA A 20 8.15 4.20 -3.35
N VAL A 21 7.06 4.84 -2.96
CA VAL A 21 6.37 4.58 -1.67
C VAL A 21 5.36 3.45 -1.80
N VAL A 22 4.49 3.49 -2.82
CA VAL A 22 3.34 2.58 -2.89
C VAL A 22 3.72 1.13 -3.12
N THR A 23 4.90 0.86 -3.66
CA THR A 23 5.43 -0.49 -3.89
C THR A 23 6.19 -1.07 -2.71
N ARG A 24 6.56 -0.26 -1.71
CA ARG A 24 7.35 -0.71 -0.56
C ARG A 24 6.45 -1.30 0.53
N ALA A 25 6.59 -2.62 0.74
CA ALA A 25 5.87 -3.32 1.80
C ALA A 25 6.23 -2.81 3.20
N ASP A 26 7.51 -2.50 3.44
CA ASP A 26 8.06 -2.08 4.73
C ASP A 26 7.58 -0.70 5.21
N VAL A 27 7.02 0.12 4.33
CA VAL A 27 6.49 1.44 4.70
C VAL A 27 4.95 1.51 4.67
N LEU A 28 4.27 0.46 4.24
CA LEU A 28 2.81 0.44 4.08
C LEU A 28 2.08 0.85 5.36
N GLN A 29 2.49 0.34 6.52
CA GLN A 29 1.89 0.66 7.82
C GLN A 29 1.98 2.14 8.20
N HIS A 30 2.86 2.89 7.56
CA HIS A 30 3.09 4.30 7.87
C HIS A 30 2.18 5.25 7.08
N TRP A 31 1.53 4.75 6.02
CA TRP A 31 0.54 5.55 5.29
C TRP A 31 -0.84 4.91 5.18
N PHE A 32 -0.97 3.61 5.47
CA PHE A 32 -2.26 2.93 5.51
C PHE A 32 -2.77 2.88 6.96
N PRO A 33 -3.75 3.74 7.35
CA PRO A 33 -4.24 3.80 8.72
C PRO A 33 -4.86 2.48 9.18
N GLY A 34 -4.65 2.14 10.44
CA GLY A 34 -5.19 0.93 11.05
C GLY A 34 -4.30 -0.30 10.92
N LEU A 35 -3.18 -0.23 10.19
CA LEU A 35 -2.17 -1.28 10.20
C LEU A 35 -1.15 -1.04 11.31
N THR A 36 -0.79 -2.11 12.03
CA THR A 36 0.20 -2.07 13.11
C THR A 36 1.53 -2.69 12.72
N SER A 37 1.51 -3.61 11.76
CA SER A 37 2.73 -4.23 11.23
C SER A 37 2.51 -4.76 9.83
N VAL A 38 3.61 -4.83 9.08
CA VAL A 38 3.70 -5.48 7.78
C VAL A 38 4.98 -6.29 7.72
N THR A 39 4.88 -7.55 7.30
CA THR A 39 6.03 -8.40 6.99
C THR A 39 6.03 -8.77 5.51
N TRP A 40 7.21 -9.06 4.97
CA TRP A 40 7.41 -9.40 3.56
C TRP A 40 8.33 -10.60 3.42
N ASP A 41 7.90 -11.63 2.68
CA ASP A 41 8.67 -12.84 2.45
C ASP A 41 9.27 -12.95 1.03
N GLY A 42 9.06 -11.93 0.20
CA GLY A 42 9.47 -11.91 -1.22
C GLY A 42 8.32 -12.15 -2.20
N GLU A 43 7.15 -12.57 -1.72
CA GLU A 43 5.98 -12.87 -2.55
C GLU A 43 4.67 -12.41 -1.91
N VAL A 44 4.54 -12.61 -0.61
CA VAL A 44 3.35 -12.25 0.18
C VAL A 44 3.76 -11.25 1.25
N ARG A 45 3.04 -10.13 1.31
CA ARG A 45 3.10 -9.26 2.48
C ARG A 45 1.97 -9.62 3.43
N THR A 46 2.31 -9.81 4.69
CA THR A 46 1.32 -10.06 5.74
C THR A 46 1.09 -8.77 6.49
N VAL A 47 -0.14 -8.25 6.40
CA VAL A 47 -0.56 -7.03 7.10
C VAL A 47 -1.32 -7.40 8.35
N THR A 48 -1.06 -6.71 9.46
CA THR A 48 -1.76 -6.90 10.73
C THR A 48 -2.46 -5.60 11.10
N THR A 49 -3.75 -5.69 11.40
CA THR A 49 -4.57 -4.55 11.83
C THR A 49 -4.45 -4.31 13.33
N GLY A 50 -4.87 -3.13 13.78
CA GLY A 50 -4.93 -2.78 15.21
C GLY A 50 -5.86 -3.67 16.03
N THR A 51 -6.78 -4.41 15.40
CA THR A 51 -7.64 -5.40 16.04
C THR A 51 -6.99 -6.79 16.16
N GLY A 52 -5.77 -6.95 15.63
CA GLY A 52 -5.02 -8.21 15.63
C GLY A 52 -5.35 -9.14 14.46
N LEU A 53 -6.19 -8.72 13.50
CA LEU A 53 -6.45 -9.49 12.29
C LEU A 53 -5.25 -9.42 11.36
N SER A 54 -4.74 -10.57 10.94
CA SER A 54 -3.67 -10.67 9.94
C SER A 54 -4.21 -11.18 8.62
N LEU A 55 -3.79 -10.54 7.53
CA LEU A 55 -4.18 -10.87 6.15
C LEU A 55 -2.93 -11.03 5.29
N GLY A 56 -2.88 -12.10 4.51
CA GLY A 56 -1.87 -12.29 3.47
C GLY A 56 -2.27 -11.56 2.18
N GLU A 57 -1.38 -10.76 1.65
CA GLU A 57 -1.53 -10.03 0.40
C GLU A 57 -0.46 -10.48 -0.59
N ARG A 58 -0.86 -11.34 -1.52
CA ARG A 58 0.04 -11.82 -2.58
C ARG A 58 0.20 -10.76 -3.65
N VAL A 59 1.43 -10.35 -3.91
CA VAL A 59 1.75 -9.42 -5.00
C VAL A 59 1.59 -10.16 -6.34
N ILE A 60 0.81 -9.58 -7.23
CA ILE A 60 0.49 -10.13 -8.57
C ILE A 60 1.24 -9.38 -9.67
N THR A 61 1.34 -8.06 -9.53
CA THR A 61 2.00 -7.19 -10.49
C THR A 61 2.81 -6.14 -9.75
N ASP A 62 4.06 -5.98 -10.15
CA ASP A 62 4.93 -4.86 -9.78
C ASP A 62 5.63 -4.38 -11.04
N ASP A 63 4.95 -3.52 -11.78
CA ASP A 63 5.39 -3.01 -13.08
C ASP A 63 5.82 -1.55 -12.95
N ALA A 64 7.12 -1.34 -12.84
CA ALA A 64 7.71 -0.01 -12.69
C ALA A 64 7.55 0.85 -13.95
N LEU A 65 7.47 0.25 -15.14
CA LEU A 65 7.31 1.00 -16.39
C LEU A 65 5.90 1.56 -16.52
N ALA A 66 4.90 0.74 -16.23
CA ALA A 66 3.50 1.14 -16.22
C ALA A 66 3.11 1.88 -14.92
N ARG A 67 3.95 1.84 -13.89
CA ARG A 67 3.67 2.27 -12.51
C ARG A 67 2.35 1.66 -12.01
N ARG A 68 2.22 0.32 -12.17
CA ARG A 68 1.08 -0.48 -11.73
C ARG A 68 1.50 -1.50 -10.70
N PHE A 69 0.90 -1.45 -9.53
CA PHE A 69 1.07 -2.42 -8.46
C PHE A 69 -0.26 -3.12 -8.18
N GLN A 70 -0.26 -4.46 -8.19
CA GLN A 70 -1.47 -5.23 -7.91
C GLN A 70 -1.20 -6.32 -6.89
N TYR A 71 -2.17 -6.54 -6.01
CA TYR A 71 -2.11 -7.62 -5.05
C TYR A 71 -3.50 -8.23 -4.83
N ARG A 72 -3.50 -9.44 -4.28
CA ARG A 72 -4.71 -10.17 -3.92
C ARG A 72 -4.63 -10.54 -2.44
N ILE A 73 -5.70 -10.25 -1.68
CA ILE A 73 -5.86 -10.77 -0.32
C ILE A 73 -6.19 -12.25 -0.42
N GLU A 74 -5.43 -13.08 0.31
CA GLU A 74 -5.60 -14.53 0.38
C GLU A 74 -6.41 -14.89 1.62
N GLY A 75 -7.39 -15.78 1.43
CA GLY A 75 -8.16 -16.43 2.51
C GLY A 75 -9.42 -15.73 2.96
N GLY A 76 -10.10 -16.42 3.81
CA GLY A 76 -11.23 -16.26 4.70
C GLY A 76 -12.43 -15.41 4.27
N PHE A 77 -12.25 -14.14 4.03
CA PHE A 77 -13.36 -13.22 3.82
C PHE A 77 -13.68 -12.96 2.35
N PHE A 78 -12.79 -13.35 1.45
CA PHE A 78 -12.90 -13.05 0.03
C PHE A 78 -13.01 -14.34 -0.79
N ARG A 79 -14.01 -14.40 -1.68
CA ARG A 79 -14.03 -15.36 -2.78
C ARG A 79 -13.15 -14.91 -3.93
N GLU A 80 -13.17 -13.60 -4.19
CA GLU A 80 -12.28 -12.93 -5.12
C GLU A 80 -11.82 -11.59 -4.55
N HIS A 81 -10.59 -11.25 -4.78
CA HIS A 81 -10.04 -9.92 -4.48
C HIS A 81 -8.94 -9.58 -5.45
N LEU A 82 -8.94 -8.36 -5.93
CA LEU A 82 -7.83 -7.76 -6.65
C LEU A 82 -7.77 -6.27 -6.31
N ALA A 83 -6.68 -5.85 -5.71
CA ALA A 83 -6.37 -4.45 -5.54
C ALA A 83 -5.41 -3.98 -6.63
N THR A 84 -5.59 -2.76 -7.09
CA THR A 84 -4.75 -2.11 -8.10
C THR A 84 -4.40 -0.71 -7.62
N VAL A 85 -3.12 -0.41 -7.56
CA VAL A 85 -2.60 0.94 -7.37
C VAL A 85 -1.89 1.36 -8.64
N ASP A 86 -2.36 2.44 -9.25
CA ASP A 86 -1.75 3.04 -10.44
C ASP A 86 -1.26 4.45 -10.09
N VAL A 87 -0.07 4.79 -10.59
CA VAL A 87 0.48 6.14 -10.49
C VAL A 87 0.66 6.73 -11.88
N PHE A 88 -0.06 7.82 -12.13
CA PHE A 88 -0.05 8.53 -13.41
C PHE A 88 0.72 9.83 -13.30
N GLU A 89 1.61 10.07 -14.25
CA GLU A 89 2.31 11.34 -14.38
C GLU A 89 1.38 12.42 -14.93
N LEU A 90 1.23 13.55 -14.20
CA LEU A 90 0.48 14.71 -14.62
C LEU A 90 1.36 15.90 -14.98
N GLY A 91 2.68 15.73 -14.87
CA GLY A 91 3.71 16.73 -15.07
C GLY A 91 4.94 16.34 -14.27
N SER A 92 6.00 17.16 -14.33
CA SER A 92 7.27 16.86 -13.66
C SER A 92 7.21 16.88 -12.13
N ASP A 93 6.20 17.51 -11.56
CA ASP A 93 6.05 17.80 -10.13
C ASP A 93 4.69 17.37 -9.56
N ARG A 94 3.88 16.64 -10.34
CA ARG A 94 2.53 16.23 -9.95
C ARG A 94 2.16 14.87 -10.52
N CYS A 95 1.43 14.09 -9.75
CA CYS A 95 0.91 12.79 -10.15
C CYS A 95 -0.51 12.56 -9.67
N LEU A 96 -1.17 11.57 -10.26
CA LEU A 96 -2.44 11.02 -9.79
C LEU A 96 -2.19 9.60 -9.29
N VAL A 97 -2.55 9.33 -8.03
CA VAL A 97 -2.55 7.97 -7.49
C VAL A 97 -3.99 7.47 -7.47
N SER A 98 -4.24 6.38 -8.18
CA SER A 98 -5.53 5.67 -8.20
C SER A 98 -5.40 4.37 -7.42
N TYR A 99 -6.31 4.13 -6.50
CA TYR A 99 -6.39 2.90 -5.72
C TYR A 99 -7.76 2.27 -5.93
N ALA A 100 -7.80 1.11 -6.56
CA ALA A 100 -9.01 0.35 -6.85
C ALA A 100 -8.98 -1.00 -6.14
N SER A 101 -10.15 -1.51 -5.79
CA SER A 101 -10.32 -2.87 -5.29
C SER A 101 -11.60 -3.49 -5.87
N ASP A 102 -11.42 -4.66 -6.49
CA ASP A 102 -12.50 -5.55 -6.88
C ASP A 102 -12.64 -6.63 -5.81
N ALA A 103 -13.82 -6.81 -5.26
CA ALA A 103 -14.04 -7.77 -4.18
C ALA A 103 -15.37 -8.53 -4.32
N ASP A 104 -15.33 -9.83 -4.01
CA ASP A 104 -16.49 -10.69 -3.79
C ASP A 104 -16.34 -11.35 -2.41
N PRO A 105 -17.28 -11.20 -1.48
CA PRO A 105 -18.59 -10.54 -1.61
C PRO A 105 -18.53 -9.02 -1.74
N ALA A 106 -19.53 -8.45 -2.40
CA ALA A 106 -19.61 -7.02 -2.71
C ALA A 106 -19.51 -6.10 -1.47
N THR A 107 -19.98 -6.56 -0.32
CA THR A 107 -19.89 -5.83 0.95
C THR A 107 -18.45 -5.54 1.38
N MET A 108 -17.53 -6.41 1.01
CA MET A 108 -16.10 -6.22 1.33
C MET A 108 -15.48 -5.07 0.54
N ALA A 109 -15.97 -4.79 -0.67
CA ALA A 109 -15.52 -3.61 -1.42
C ALA A 109 -15.84 -2.30 -0.68
N ILE A 110 -17.00 -2.22 -0.01
CA ILE A 110 -17.38 -1.04 0.78
C ILE A 110 -16.45 -0.87 1.98
N VAL A 111 -16.15 -1.96 2.69
CA VAL A 111 -15.25 -1.95 3.84
C VAL A 111 -13.84 -1.49 3.43
N LEU A 112 -13.31 -2.07 2.35
CA LEU A 112 -12.00 -1.70 1.82
C LEU A 112 -11.98 -0.24 1.32
N GLY A 113 -13.06 0.22 0.71
CA GLY A 113 -13.14 1.57 0.14
C GLY A 113 -12.86 2.68 1.14
N GLY A 114 -13.42 2.58 2.35
CA GLY A 114 -13.16 3.55 3.42
C GLY A 114 -11.69 3.57 3.85
N ALA A 115 -11.09 2.41 4.01
CA ALA A 115 -9.69 2.28 4.37
C ALA A 115 -8.75 2.82 3.27
N MET A 116 -9.05 2.52 2.02
CA MET A 116 -8.27 2.99 0.86
C MET A 116 -8.32 4.52 0.72
N GLN A 117 -9.49 5.11 0.94
CA GLN A 117 -9.65 6.57 0.91
C GLN A 117 -8.80 7.24 2.00
N ALA A 118 -8.85 6.73 3.21
CA ALA A 118 -8.04 7.23 4.32
C ALA A 118 -6.53 7.05 4.06
N ALA A 119 -6.14 5.95 3.45
CA ALA A 119 -4.75 5.68 3.08
C ALA A 119 -4.24 6.68 2.04
N LEU A 120 -5.01 6.97 0.99
CA LEU A 120 -4.64 7.97 -0.02
C LEU A 120 -4.51 9.37 0.58
N ALA A 121 -5.41 9.75 1.50
CA ALA A 121 -5.33 11.04 2.17
C ALA A 121 -4.06 11.16 3.04
N SER A 122 -3.71 10.10 3.77
CA SER A 122 -2.48 10.04 4.56
C SER A 122 -1.23 10.11 3.68
N LEU A 123 -1.20 9.38 2.57
CA LEU A 123 -0.11 9.39 1.62
C LEU A 123 0.10 10.78 1.02
N GLN A 124 -0.97 11.42 0.55
CA GLN A 124 -0.94 12.78 0.00
C GLN A 124 -0.37 13.76 1.01
N GLN A 125 -0.89 13.77 2.23
CA GLN A 125 -0.48 14.70 3.27
C GLN A 125 1.02 14.58 3.57
N GLN A 126 1.55 13.37 3.73
CA GLN A 126 2.96 13.16 4.06
C GLN A 126 3.88 13.51 2.89
N LEU A 127 3.55 13.09 1.68
CA LEU A 127 4.38 13.38 0.51
C LEU A 127 4.43 14.88 0.18
N GLU A 128 3.31 15.58 0.25
CA GLU A 128 3.25 17.03 0.00
C GLU A 128 3.92 17.83 1.10
N ALA A 129 3.84 17.39 2.35
CA ALA A 129 4.53 18.03 3.47
C ALA A 129 6.05 17.80 3.41
N GLY A 130 6.52 16.76 2.75
CA GLY A 130 7.94 16.36 2.73
C GLY A 130 8.43 15.84 4.08
N GLU A 131 7.52 15.41 4.95
CA GLU A 131 7.81 14.89 6.29
C GLU A 131 6.73 13.91 6.74
N GLY A 132 7.06 13.06 7.70
CA GLY A 132 6.14 12.10 8.31
C GLY A 132 6.70 10.67 8.35
N PRO A 133 5.98 9.74 9.00
CA PRO A 133 6.45 8.39 9.24
C PRO A 133 6.89 7.63 7.98
N VAL A 134 6.26 7.90 6.84
CA VAL A 134 6.66 7.30 5.55
C VAL A 134 8.05 7.74 5.14
N LEU A 135 8.31 9.04 5.19
CA LEU A 135 9.60 9.60 4.75
C LEU A 135 10.72 9.25 5.73
N ASP A 136 10.41 9.22 7.03
CA ASP A 136 11.34 8.75 8.04
C ASP A 136 11.73 7.28 7.81
N ALA A 137 10.75 6.42 7.50
CA ALA A 137 10.98 5.01 7.21
C ALA A 137 11.78 4.78 5.93
N ILE A 138 11.54 5.57 4.87
CA ILE A 138 12.29 5.48 3.60
C ILE A 138 13.75 5.90 3.79
N ALA A 139 14.04 6.85 4.69
CA ALA A 139 15.39 7.30 4.97
C ALA A 139 16.27 6.22 5.61
N VAL A 140 15.68 5.15 6.20
CA VAL A 140 16.40 4.01 6.74
C VAL A 140 16.66 3.00 5.62
N PRO A 141 17.93 2.66 5.29
CA PRO A 141 18.23 1.64 4.28
C PRO A 141 17.63 0.27 4.68
N ALA A 142 16.99 -0.41 3.73
CA ALA A 142 16.36 -1.72 3.95
C ALA A 142 17.32 -2.78 4.53
N VAL A 143 18.62 -2.67 4.22
CA VAL A 143 19.71 -3.55 4.73
C VAL A 143 19.88 -3.45 6.25
N LEU A 144 19.64 -2.26 6.85
CA LEU A 144 19.75 -2.08 8.30
C LEU A 144 18.57 -2.70 9.06
N VAL A 145 17.41 -2.75 8.47
CA VAL A 145 16.20 -3.37 9.07
C VAL A 145 16.34 -4.89 9.13
N ALA A 146 16.92 -5.52 8.10
CA ALA A 146 17.20 -6.95 8.08
C ALA A 146 18.26 -7.36 9.12
N ALA A 147 19.31 -6.55 9.32
CA ALA A 147 20.37 -6.81 10.30
C ALA A 147 19.86 -6.75 11.75
N THR A 148 18.93 -5.85 12.06
CA THR A 148 18.35 -5.73 13.41
C THR A 148 17.45 -6.92 13.77
N THR A 149 16.85 -7.57 12.79
CA THR A 149 15.99 -8.74 13.01
C THR A 149 16.81 -10.00 13.28
N GLU A 150 18.00 -10.13 12.68
CA GLU A 150 18.91 -11.26 12.94
C GLU A 150 19.57 -11.16 14.32
N GLU A 151 19.90 -9.96 14.79
CA GLU A 151 20.54 -9.76 16.10
C GLU A 151 19.57 -9.99 17.28
N ALA A 152 18.25 -9.82 17.06
CA ALA A 152 17.23 -10.13 18.06
C ALA A 152 16.87 -11.63 18.14
N ALA A 153 17.30 -12.46 17.17
CA ALA A 153 17.04 -13.90 17.10
C ALA A 153 18.21 -14.75 17.63
N SER A 154 19.32 -14.15 18.09
CA SER A 154 20.46 -14.79 18.77
C SER A 154 20.36 -14.60 20.26
#